data_bc3ac8909fc60f9e49b8a353d4ce30fd
#
_entry.id   bc3ac8909fc60f9e49b8a353d4ce30fd
#
_cell.length_a   1.000
_cell.length_b   1.000
_cell.length_c   1.000
_cell.angle_alpha   90.00
_cell.angle_beta   90.00
_cell.angle_gamma   90.00
#
_symmetry.space_group_name_H-M   'P 1'
#
loop_
_entity.id
_entity.type
_entity.pdbx_description
1 polymer ?
#
loop_
_entity_poly.entity_id
_entity_poly.type
_entity_poly.pdbx_seq_one_letter_code
_entity_poly.pdbx_strand_id
1 'polypeptide(L)'
;VELKFSGSMKPYAWRINGKEFPNRPPIGVKEGETVRFVMKNPTMMAHPFHLHGHYFRVLGRPGELNLKNPPLKDTITVPAKDDLVIQFDADNPGKWFFHCHIEWHLGVGMALVVSYPDL
;
A
#
# COMPACT_ATOMS: atom_id res chain seq x y z
N VAL A 1 -0.68 -10.15 -0.69
CA VAL A 1 -0.51 -9.29 -1.88
C VAL A 1 0.83 -8.59 -1.83
N GLU A 2 1.60 -8.74 -2.86
CA GLU A 2 2.90 -8.08 -2.98
C GLU A 2 2.76 -6.78 -3.78
N LEU A 3 3.24 -5.68 -3.22
CA LEU A 3 3.23 -4.37 -3.86
C LEU A 3 4.67 -3.89 -4.02
N LYS A 4 5.20 -3.97 -5.23
CA LYS A 4 6.56 -3.53 -5.54
C LYS A 4 6.53 -2.12 -6.09
N PHE A 5 7.24 -1.20 -5.42
CA PHE A 5 7.34 0.18 -5.84
C PHE A 5 8.45 0.34 -6.87
N SER A 6 8.25 1.25 -7.80
CA SER A 6 9.26 1.63 -8.77
C SER A 6 9.04 3.08 -9.18
N GLY A 7 10.06 3.70 -9.73
CA GLY A 7 9.95 5.06 -10.17
C GLY A 7 11.16 5.53 -10.94
N SER A 8 11.00 6.67 -11.62
CA SER A 8 12.00 7.31 -12.42
C SER A 8 11.93 8.81 -12.23
N MET A 9 13.09 9.46 -12.30
CA MET A 9 13.18 10.94 -12.26
C MET A 9 13.14 11.55 -13.66
N LYS A 10 13.30 10.74 -14.70
CA LYS A 10 13.23 11.16 -16.12
C LYS A 10 12.58 10.09 -16.98
N PRO A 11 11.30 10.19 -17.34
CA PRO A 11 10.32 11.13 -16.81
C PRO A 11 10.03 10.88 -15.34
N TYR A 12 9.57 11.88 -14.63
CA TYR A 12 9.20 11.72 -13.23
C TYR A 12 7.91 10.89 -13.14
N ALA A 13 8.07 9.65 -12.72
CA ALA A 13 6.96 8.70 -12.66
C ALA A 13 7.18 7.70 -11.53
N TRP A 14 6.12 7.40 -10.79
CA TRP A 14 6.12 6.44 -9.70
C TRP A 14 5.04 5.39 -9.93
N ARG A 15 5.36 4.12 -9.67
CA ARG A 15 4.50 2.99 -10.02
C ARG A 15 4.40 2.00 -8.89
N ILE A 16 3.28 1.26 -8.86
CA ILE A 16 3.10 0.07 -8.04
C ILE A 16 2.91 -1.11 -8.99
N ASN A 17 3.73 -2.15 -8.84
CA ASN A 17 3.73 -3.33 -9.73
C ASN A 17 3.82 -2.96 -11.21
N GLY A 18 4.63 -1.95 -11.53
CA GLY A 18 4.88 -1.52 -12.89
C GLY A 18 3.78 -0.69 -13.54
N LYS A 19 2.75 -0.31 -12.79
CA LYS A 19 1.60 0.44 -13.33
C LYS A 19 1.34 1.71 -12.55
N GLU A 20 0.94 2.77 -13.26
CA GLU A 20 0.53 4.05 -12.72
C GLU A 20 -0.98 4.11 -12.55
N PHE A 21 -1.47 4.72 -11.46
CA PHE A 21 -2.87 5.10 -11.37
C PHE A 21 -3.17 6.20 -12.42
N PRO A 22 -4.31 6.17 -13.14
CA PRO A 22 -5.46 5.25 -12.98
C PRO A 22 -5.37 3.95 -13.79
N ASN A 23 -4.26 3.67 -14.46
CA ASN A 23 -4.11 2.52 -15.36
C ASN A 23 -3.84 1.22 -14.61
N ARG A 24 -3.96 1.24 -13.29
CA ARG A 24 -3.76 0.09 -12.44
C ARG A 24 -5.11 -0.51 -12.04
N PRO A 25 -5.34 -1.82 -12.26
CA PRO A 25 -6.57 -2.45 -11.81
C PRO A 25 -6.69 -2.41 -10.29
N PRO A 26 -7.89 -2.32 -9.74
CA PRO A 26 -8.10 -2.35 -8.29
C PRO A 26 -7.70 -3.71 -7.72
N ILE A 27 -7.33 -3.72 -6.43
CA ILE A 27 -7.11 -4.95 -5.68
C ILE A 27 -8.43 -5.35 -5.05
N GLY A 28 -8.93 -6.54 -5.43
CA GLY A 28 -10.16 -7.08 -4.89
C GLY A 28 -9.95 -7.68 -3.51
N VAL A 29 -10.84 -7.35 -2.57
CA VAL A 29 -10.89 -7.98 -1.25
C VAL A 29 -12.33 -8.37 -0.94
N LYS A 30 -12.52 -9.38 -0.07
CA LYS A 30 -13.85 -9.81 0.37
C LYS A 30 -14.05 -9.42 1.83
N GLU A 31 -15.25 -8.97 2.16
CA GLU A 31 -15.61 -8.70 3.55
C GLU A 31 -15.34 -9.93 4.43
N GLY A 32 -14.69 -9.70 5.57
CA GLY A 32 -14.31 -10.76 6.50
C GLY A 32 -12.91 -11.34 6.30
N GLU A 33 -12.23 -10.99 5.20
CA GLU A 33 -10.85 -11.42 4.98
C GLU A 33 -9.88 -10.65 5.86
N THR A 34 -8.78 -11.31 6.21
CA THR A 34 -7.58 -10.65 6.72
C THR A 34 -6.61 -10.50 5.55
N VAL A 35 -6.24 -9.26 5.25
CA VAL A 35 -5.46 -8.92 4.06
C VAL A 35 -4.08 -8.46 4.47
N ARG A 36 -3.03 -9.03 3.87
CA ARG A 36 -1.65 -8.56 4.04
C ARG A 36 -1.14 -7.92 2.75
N PHE A 37 -0.55 -6.75 2.90
CA PHE A 37 0.25 -6.13 1.84
C PHE A 37 1.72 -6.25 2.21
N VAL A 38 2.49 -6.88 1.33
CA VAL A 38 3.95 -6.88 1.42
C VAL A 38 4.44 -5.79 0.48
N MET A 39 4.84 -4.66 1.06
CA MET A 39 5.29 -3.50 0.29
C MET A 39 6.80 -3.58 0.12
N LYS A 40 7.25 -3.71 -1.12
CA LYS A 40 8.67 -3.77 -1.48
C LYS A 40 9.10 -2.45 -2.09
N ASN A 41 9.99 -1.77 -1.42
CA ASN A 41 10.49 -0.47 -1.85
C ASN A 41 11.98 -0.54 -2.19
N PRO A 42 12.35 -0.93 -3.41
CA PRO A 42 13.75 -0.90 -3.84
C PRO A 42 14.23 0.48 -4.25
N THR A 43 13.37 1.50 -4.21
CA THR A 43 13.71 2.86 -4.64
C THR A 43 14.57 3.58 -3.60
N MET A 44 15.14 4.71 -4.00
CA MET A 44 15.98 5.56 -3.17
C MET A 44 15.18 6.49 -2.26
N MET A 45 13.85 6.48 -2.35
CA MET A 45 12.98 7.36 -1.58
C MET A 45 12.08 6.57 -0.65
N ALA A 46 11.88 7.10 0.56
CA ALA A 46 10.83 6.61 1.45
C ALA A 46 9.46 7.04 0.91
N HIS A 47 8.47 6.17 1.07
CA HIS A 47 7.11 6.43 0.60
C HIS A 47 6.11 6.27 1.73
N PRO A 48 5.51 7.36 2.24
CA PRO A 48 4.42 7.28 3.21
C PRO A 48 3.13 6.92 2.50
N PHE A 49 2.49 5.84 2.95
CA PHE A 49 1.23 5.35 2.38
C PHE A 49 0.08 5.47 3.35
N HIS A 50 -1.07 5.88 2.83
CA HIS A 50 -2.32 6.01 3.55
C HIS A 50 -3.40 5.15 2.91
N LEU A 51 -4.08 4.35 3.74
CA LEU A 51 -5.24 3.56 3.33
C LEU A 51 -6.51 4.23 3.86
N HIS A 52 -7.39 4.60 2.96
CA HIS A 52 -8.69 5.16 3.32
C HIS A 52 -9.62 4.08 3.88
N GLY A 53 -10.46 4.44 4.83
CA GLY A 53 -11.53 3.60 5.33
C GLY A 53 -11.14 2.46 6.25
N HIS A 54 -9.85 2.24 6.48
CA HIS A 54 -9.35 1.14 7.29
C HIS A 54 -8.18 1.57 8.16
N TYR A 55 -8.03 0.88 9.29
CA TYR A 55 -6.77 0.90 10.04
C TYR A 55 -6.04 -0.41 9.77
N PHE A 56 -4.72 -0.37 9.76
CA PHE A 56 -3.89 -1.55 9.54
C PHE A 56 -2.88 -1.73 10.65
N ARG A 57 -2.48 -2.99 10.87
CA ARG A 57 -1.40 -3.34 11.77
C ARG A 57 -0.09 -3.30 11.00
N VAL A 58 0.93 -2.69 11.59
CA VAL A 58 2.28 -2.67 11.02
C VAL A 58 3.03 -3.85 11.59
N LEU A 59 3.25 -4.88 10.76
CA LEU A 59 3.88 -6.12 11.20
C LEU A 59 5.40 -6.06 11.17
N GLY A 60 5.97 -5.18 10.37
CA GLY A 60 7.41 -5.03 10.25
C GLY A 60 7.95 -5.66 8.96
N ARG A 61 9.23 -6.03 8.97
CA ARG A 61 9.89 -6.61 7.80
C ARG A 61 9.46 -8.06 7.58
N PRO A 62 9.40 -8.51 6.31
CA PRO A 62 9.21 -9.94 6.02
C PRO A 62 10.26 -10.79 6.75
N GLY A 63 9.81 -11.86 7.39
CA GLY A 63 10.70 -12.74 8.18
C GLY A 63 10.93 -12.28 9.61
N GLU A 64 10.54 -11.08 9.98
CA GLU A 64 10.70 -10.51 11.33
C GLU A 64 9.37 -9.92 11.83
N LEU A 65 8.25 -10.60 11.56
CA LEU A 65 6.92 -10.08 11.85
C LEU A 65 6.63 -10.03 13.35
N ASN A 66 6.15 -8.88 13.81
CA ASN A 66 5.61 -8.71 15.15
C ASN A 66 4.12 -9.07 15.14
N LEU A 67 3.79 -10.27 15.64
CA LEU A 67 2.41 -10.77 15.68
C LEU A 67 1.78 -10.61 17.05
N LYS A 68 2.54 -10.21 18.07
CA LYS A 68 2.02 -10.09 19.43
C LYS A 68 1.25 -8.79 19.67
N ASN A 69 1.88 -7.67 19.31
CA ASN A 69 1.30 -6.36 19.59
C ASN A 69 1.74 -5.35 18.52
N PRO A 70 1.40 -5.59 17.24
CA PRO A 70 1.77 -4.66 16.19
C PRO A 70 0.97 -3.35 16.31
N PRO A 71 1.60 -2.20 16.06
CA PRO A 71 0.91 -0.93 16.12
C PRO A 71 -0.19 -0.81 15.07
N LEU A 72 -1.29 -0.16 15.45
CA LEU A 72 -2.42 0.12 14.56
C LEU A 72 -2.28 1.54 13.99
N LYS A 73 -2.27 1.64 12.68
CA LYS A 73 -2.05 2.90 11.95
C LYS A 73 -2.99 3.00 10.76
N ASP A 74 -3.15 4.19 10.20
CA ASP A 74 -3.75 4.40 8.87
C ASP A 74 -2.74 4.94 7.86
N THR A 75 -1.57 5.33 8.32
CA THR A 75 -0.48 5.85 7.49
C THR A 75 0.85 5.28 8.01
N ILE A 76 1.69 4.83 7.09
CA ILE A 76 3.01 4.30 7.43
C ILE A 76 4.01 4.63 6.33
N THR A 77 5.22 4.99 6.72
CA THR A 77 6.32 5.22 5.77
C THR A 77 7.04 3.91 5.49
N VAL A 78 7.13 3.54 4.21
CA VAL A 78 7.98 2.44 3.77
C VAL A 78 9.36 3.02 3.48
N PRO A 79 10.40 2.66 4.27
CA PRO A 79 11.73 3.24 4.09
C PRO A 79 12.32 2.93 2.73
N ALA A 80 13.23 3.80 2.26
CA ALA A 80 14.00 3.53 1.04
C ALA A 80 14.78 2.24 1.18
N LYS A 81 14.85 1.45 0.10
CA LYS A 81 15.60 0.17 0.06
C LYS A 81 15.16 -0.84 1.11
N ASP A 82 13.89 -0.84 1.50
CA ASP A 82 13.37 -1.71 2.54
C ASP A 82 12.00 -2.28 2.19
N ASP A 83 11.59 -3.31 2.91
CA ASP A 83 10.31 -3.97 2.75
C ASP A 83 9.51 -3.84 4.04
N LEU A 84 8.20 -3.72 3.93
CA LEU A 84 7.32 -3.58 5.08
C LEU A 84 6.02 -4.34 4.85
N VAL A 85 5.55 -5.05 5.89
CA VAL A 85 4.29 -5.80 5.85
C VAL A 85 3.26 -5.09 6.72
N ILE A 86 2.10 -4.83 6.15
CA ILE A 86 0.92 -4.37 6.89
C ILE A 86 -0.21 -5.40 6.75
N GLN A 87 -1.13 -5.38 7.71
CA GLN A 87 -2.29 -6.27 7.73
C GLN A 87 -3.52 -5.50 8.18
N PHE A 88 -4.62 -5.67 7.47
CA PHE A 88 -5.90 -5.10 7.88
C PHE A 88 -7.03 -6.11 7.71
N ASP A 89 -8.09 -5.91 8.49
CA ASP A 89 -9.31 -6.66 8.35
C ASP A 89 -10.22 -5.97 7.34
N ALA A 90 -10.73 -6.72 6.37
CA ALA A 90 -11.65 -6.22 5.36
C ALA A 90 -13.06 -6.12 5.97
N ASP A 91 -13.29 -5.07 6.75
CA ASP A 91 -14.50 -4.88 7.55
C ASP A 91 -15.30 -3.62 7.17
N ASN A 92 -14.95 -2.99 6.07
CA ASN A 92 -15.61 -1.76 5.62
C ASN A 92 -15.82 -1.81 4.10
N PRO A 93 -16.95 -2.38 3.63
CA PRO A 93 -17.22 -2.49 2.20
C PRO A 93 -17.21 -1.13 1.50
N GLY A 94 -16.59 -1.09 0.33
CA GLY A 94 -16.45 0.15 -0.45
C GLY A 94 -15.33 0.05 -1.46
N LYS A 95 -14.98 1.22 -2.00
CA LYS A 95 -13.81 1.41 -2.84
C LYS A 95 -12.93 2.44 -2.16
N TRP A 96 -11.72 2.04 -1.78
CA TRP A 96 -10.88 2.85 -0.93
C TRP A 96 -9.51 3.07 -1.55
N PHE A 97 -9.04 4.33 -1.58
CA PHE A 97 -7.69 4.64 -2.01
C PHE A 97 -6.66 4.09 -1.04
N PHE A 98 -5.60 3.52 -1.60
CA PHE A 98 -4.34 3.26 -0.93
C PHE A 98 -3.26 3.96 -1.74
N HIS A 99 -2.65 5.01 -1.17
CA HIS A 99 -1.79 5.90 -1.96
C HIS A 99 -0.62 6.45 -1.16
N CYS A 100 0.43 6.81 -1.89
CA CYS A 100 1.52 7.57 -1.32
C CYS A 100 1.02 8.95 -0.89
N HIS A 101 1.30 9.33 0.34
CA HIS A 101 0.82 10.58 0.92
C HIS A 101 1.69 11.80 0.57
N ILE A 102 2.73 11.60 -0.21
CA ILE A 102 3.47 12.70 -0.84
C ILE A 102 2.69 13.10 -2.09
N GLU A 103 2.17 14.33 -2.11
CA GLU A 103 1.22 14.81 -3.11
C GLU A 103 1.69 14.59 -4.55
N TRP A 104 2.94 14.90 -4.85
CA TRP A 104 3.48 14.72 -6.20
C TRP A 104 3.66 13.24 -6.58
N HIS A 105 3.92 12.32 -5.62
CA HIS A 105 3.92 10.89 -5.90
C HIS A 105 2.51 10.41 -6.28
N LEU A 106 1.49 10.90 -5.60
CA LEU A 106 0.10 10.62 -5.96
C LEU A 106 -0.23 11.16 -7.35
N GLY A 107 0.16 12.39 -7.64
CA GLY A 107 -0.08 13.04 -8.93
C GLY A 107 0.61 12.35 -10.10
N VAL A 108 1.63 11.50 -9.85
CA VAL A 108 2.34 10.76 -10.90
C VAL A 108 2.13 9.24 -10.80
N GLY A 109 1.05 8.79 -10.13
CA GLY A 109 0.54 7.44 -10.30
C GLY A 109 0.80 6.44 -9.18
N MET A 110 1.38 6.83 -8.04
CA MET A 110 1.63 5.90 -6.94
C MET A 110 0.41 5.71 -6.05
N ALA A 111 -0.61 5.09 -6.62
CA ALA A 111 -1.88 4.83 -5.95
C ALA A 111 -2.56 3.58 -6.51
N LEU A 112 -3.43 2.99 -5.72
CA LEU A 112 -4.33 1.92 -6.14
C LEU A 112 -5.65 2.02 -5.39
N VAL A 113 -6.63 1.25 -5.84
CA VAL A 113 -7.94 1.16 -5.18
C VAL A 113 -8.09 -0.25 -4.61
N VAL A 114 -8.46 -0.30 -3.33
CA VAL A 114 -8.93 -1.53 -2.68
C VAL A 114 -10.44 -1.59 -2.88
N SER A 115 -10.93 -2.62 -3.55
CA SER A 115 -12.34 -2.70 -3.96
C SER A 115 -12.98 -4.00 -3.44
N TYR A 116 -14.14 -3.86 -2.80
CA TYR A 116 -14.96 -5.00 -2.41
C TYR A 116 -15.87 -5.38 -3.58
N PRO A 117 -16.08 -6.70 -3.86
CA PRO A 117 -16.74 -7.11 -5.10
C PRO A 117 -18.24 -6.82 -5.17
N ASP A 118 -18.90 -6.64 -4.04
CA ASP A 118 -20.37 -6.50 -3.99
C ASP A 118 -20.84 -5.04 -3.99
N LEU A 119 -20.05 -4.14 -4.57
CA LEU A 119 -20.40 -2.72 -4.61
C LEU A 119 -20.49 -2.20 -6.04
#